data_dfb42c987007b91d65d2a08ebb938f10
#
_entry.id   dfb42c987007b91d65d2a08ebb938f10
#
_cell.length_a   1.000
_cell.length_b   1.000
_cell.length_c   1.000
_cell.angle_alpha   90.00
_cell.angle_beta   90.00
_cell.angle_gamma   90.00
#
_symmetry.space_group_name_H-M   'P 1'
#
loop_
_entity.id
_entity.type
_entity.pdbx_description
1 polymer ?
#
loop_
_entity_poly.entity_id
_entity_poly.type
_entity_poly.pdbx_seq_one_letter_code
_entity_poly.pdbx_strand_id
1 'polypeptide(L)'
;MNERKSIAGVIIPIILIIIFIMCAIVYCIFFMNKQTTNPINNEISNIDNSSTKNNNVANTVREFTMTESEFPKVDGATAMLPMIGEITKSVLNYSDEEAQKYLDENTHGKTAKVYASLINKEKDLIFVSEPSDDILKSAEDNNVEFEMVGIGLDGFVFLANKENKVDSLTLEQIQKIYTGEITNWSSVGGEDAEIIAYQREANSGSQNLMEKMVMKGLKMKKPENTNLMIGSMSGLIDGIASYSNSKNSIGYSIYLYAKEQYVKDNVKFLAINGVKPTDETIANRSYPLTKVVYEVYRKDEAQNSNVIKLVNWLKTEKGKKAVSAGGYVPLAK
;
A
#
# COMPACT_ATOMS: atom_id res chain seq x y z
N MET A 1 -10.52 -24.91 61.16
CA MET A 1 -11.49 -24.16 60.34
C MET A 1 -10.72 -23.00 59.75
N ASN A 2 -10.17 -23.16 58.53
CA ASN A 2 -9.38 -22.13 57.83
C ASN A 2 -10.24 -21.55 56.71
N GLU A 3 -10.66 -20.31 56.87
CA GLU A 3 -11.36 -19.56 55.83
C GLU A 3 -10.40 -19.25 54.68
N ARG A 4 -10.61 -19.88 53.52
CA ARG A 4 -10.02 -19.46 52.27
C ARG A 4 -10.73 -18.19 51.83
N LYS A 5 -10.14 -17.02 52.08
CA LYS A 5 -10.59 -15.78 51.44
C LYS A 5 -10.46 -15.95 49.93
N SER A 6 -11.59 -15.80 49.23
CA SER A 6 -11.66 -15.91 47.78
C SER A 6 -10.73 -14.88 47.09
N ILE A 7 -9.78 -15.36 46.29
CA ILE A 7 -8.85 -14.58 45.50
C ILE A 7 -9.60 -13.59 44.58
N ALA A 8 -10.81 -13.94 44.16
CA ALA A 8 -11.66 -13.08 43.31
C ALA A 8 -12.03 -11.74 44.01
N GLY A 9 -12.17 -11.72 45.35
CA GLY A 9 -12.51 -10.49 46.08
C GLY A 9 -11.41 -9.43 46.13
N VAL A 10 -10.17 -9.79 45.79
CA VAL A 10 -9.03 -8.85 45.76
C VAL A 10 -8.65 -8.46 44.33
N ILE A 11 -8.81 -9.34 43.36
CA ILE A 11 -8.41 -9.11 41.95
C ILE A 11 -9.38 -8.15 41.25
N ILE A 12 -10.68 -8.27 41.47
CA ILE A 12 -11.70 -7.43 40.82
C ILE A 12 -11.50 -5.92 41.12
N PRO A 13 -11.31 -5.47 42.36
CA PRO A 13 -11.08 -4.05 42.62
C PRO A 13 -9.75 -3.54 42.06
N ILE A 14 -8.70 -4.36 41.95
CA ILE A 14 -7.42 -3.98 41.37
C ILE A 14 -7.58 -3.75 39.87
N ILE A 15 -8.31 -4.60 39.14
CA ILE A 15 -8.60 -4.44 37.71
C ILE A 15 -9.41 -3.16 37.47
N LEU A 16 -10.40 -2.86 38.29
CA LEU A 16 -11.19 -1.64 38.16
C LEU A 16 -10.37 -0.37 38.39
N ILE A 17 -9.42 -0.39 39.33
CA ILE A 17 -8.51 0.74 39.58
C ILE A 17 -7.58 0.96 38.36
N ILE A 18 -7.05 -0.12 37.77
CA ILE A 18 -6.19 -0.02 36.59
C ILE A 18 -6.98 0.57 35.39
N ILE A 19 -8.22 0.14 35.16
CA ILE A 19 -9.07 0.69 34.10
C ILE A 19 -9.35 2.17 34.35
N PHE A 20 -9.62 2.58 35.58
CA PHE A 20 -9.88 3.97 35.94
C PHE A 20 -8.64 4.86 35.70
N ILE A 21 -7.44 4.37 36.05
CA ILE A 21 -6.18 5.07 35.79
C ILE A 21 -5.92 5.22 34.28
N MET A 22 -6.16 4.17 33.50
CA MET A 22 -6.03 4.21 32.05
C MET A 22 -6.99 5.23 31.42
N CYS A 23 -8.25 5.27 31.86
CA CYS A 23 -9.22 6.25 31.39
C CYS A 23 -8.82 7.68 31.75
N ALA A 24 -8.27 7.90 32.96
CA ALA A 24 -7.78 9.21 33.40
C ALA A 24 -6.57 9.68 32.57
N ILE A 25 -5.66 8.80 32.22
CA ILE A 25 -4.50 9.10 31.36
C ILE A 25 -4.96 9.50 29.95
N VAL A 26 -5.88 8.74 29.36
CA VAL A 26 -6.44 9.04 28.04
C VAL A 26 -7.18 10.40 28.07
N TYR A 27 -7.95 10.68 29.11
CA TYR A 27 -8.64 11.96 29.27
C TYR A 27 -7.65 13.12 29.40
N CYS A 28 -6.57 12.97 30.18
CA CYS A 28 -5.53 13.98 30.32
C CYS A 28 -4.80 14.25 29.00
N ILE A 29 -4.46 13.20 28.21
CA ILE A 29 -3.83 13.36 26.89
C ILE A 29 -4.77 14.12 25.94
N PHE A 30 -6.06 13.78 25.94
CA PHE A 30 -7.06 14.47 25.11
C PHE A 30 -7.23 15.94 25.51
N PHE A 31 -7.18 16.25 26.81
CA PHE A 31 -7.32 17.62 27.30
C PHE A 31 -6.06 18.48 27.08
N MET A 32 -4.87 17.91 27.18
CA MET A 32 -3.60 18.58 26.90
C MET A 32 -3.45 18.91 25.41
N ASN A 33 -3.98 18.08 24.52
CA ASN A 33 -3.96 18.34 23.08
C ASN A 33 -4.94 19.46 22.65
N LYS A 34 -5.89 19.84 23.50
CA LYS A 34 -6.90 20.88 23.23
C LYS A 34 -6.45 22.30 23.61
N GLN A 35 -5.30 22.46 24.29
CA GLN A 35 -4.83 23.79 24.77
C GLN A 35 -3.75 24.45 23.91
N THR A 36 -3.40 23.92 22.75
CA THR A 36 -2.35 24.51 21.88
C THR A 36 -2.86 25.28 20.67
N THR A 37 -4.10 25.74 20.67
CA THR A 37 -4.59 26.62 19.61
C THR A 37 -5.24 27.85 20.21
N ASN A 38 -4.44 28.87 20.56
CA ASN A 38 -4.91 30.24 20.75
C ASN A 38 -4.48 31.10 19.55
N PRO A 39 -5.42 31.78 18.87
CA PRO A 39 -5.07 32.75 17.83
C PRO A 39 -4.60 34.04 18.46
N ILE A 40 -3.47 34.55 18.00
CA ILE A 40 -2.98 35.88 18.33
C ILE A 40 -3.78 36.90 17.50
N ASN A 41 -4.65 37.63 18.18
CA ASN A 41 -5.25 38.87 17.65
C ASN A 41 -4.20 39.97 17.65
N ASN A 42 -3.85 40.48 16.49
CA ASN A 42 -3.21 41.79 16.37
C ASN A 42 -4.21 42.75 15.71
N GLU A 43 -4.76 43.61 16.55
CA GLU A 43 -5.34 44.88 16.11
C GLU A 43 -4.23 45.79 15.57
N ILE A 44 -4.35 46.26 14.35
CA ILE A 44 -3.65 47.45 13.88
C ILE A 44 -4.68 48.41 13.27
N SER A 45 -4.70 49.57 13.90
CA SER A 45 -5.48 50.74 13.64
C SER A 45 -5.33 51.32 12.22
N ASN A 46 -6.42 51.91 11.76
CA ASN A 46 -6.62 52.75 10.59
C ASN A 46 -5.53 53.82 10.37
N ILE A 47 -5.03 53.86 9.14
CA ILE A 47 -4.52 55.09 8.53
C ILE A 47 -5.04 55.12 7.09
N ASP A 48 -5.89 56.12 6.82
CA ASP A 48 -6.27 56.59 5.50
C ASP A 48 -5.07 57.14 4.73
N ASN A 49 -4.90 56.79 3.45
CA ASN A 49 -4.74 57.79 2.40
C ASN A 49 -4.62 57.18 0.99
N SER A 50 -5.57 57.56 0.22
CA SER A 50 -5.59 57.86 -1.24
C SER A 50 -4.55 57.30 -2.19
N SER A 51 -5.10 56.66 -3.23
CA SER A 51 -4.66 56.74 -4.63
C SER A 51 -3.30 56.15 -5.02
N THR A 52 -3.28 54.92 -5.49
CA THR A 52 -2.70 54.61 -6.83
C THR A 52 -3.20 53.20 -7.28
N LYS A 53 -3.87 53.17 -8.42
CA LYS A 53 -4.24 51.93 -9.10
C LYS A 53 -2.96 51.22 -9.52
N ASN A 54 -2.56 50.21 -8.78
CA ASN A 54 -1.70 49.15 -9.27
C ASN A 54 -2.55 47.86 -9.38
N ASN A 55 -2.87 47.49 -10.60
CA ASN A 55 -3.43 46.21 -10.92
C ASN A 55 -2.38 45.11 -10.64
N ASN A 56 -2.18 44.76 -9.39
CA ASN A 56 -1.62 43.46 -9.03
C ASN A 56 -2.75 42.46 -9.15
N VAL A 57 -2.91 41.92 -10.35
CA VAL A 57 -3.59 40.62 -10.56
C VAL A 57 -2.73 39.62 -9.79
N ALA A 58 -3.08 39.42 -8.51
CA ALA A 58 -2.64 38.25 -7.80
C ALA A 58 -3.13 37.05 -8.61
N ASN A 59 -2.20 36.42 -9.30
CA ASN A 59 -2.42 35.13 -9.95
C ASN A 59 -2.67 34.13 -8.82
N THR A 60 -3.87 34.13 -8.24
CA THR A 60 -4.36 33.03 -7.43
C THR A 60 -4.50 31.86 -8.39
N VAL A 61 -3.45 31.06 -8.47
CA VAL A 61 -3.51 29.74 -9.10
C VAL A 61 -4.68 29.03 -8.41
N ARG A 62 -5.83 28.98 -9.08
CA ARG A 62 -7.00 28.27 -8.56
C ARG A 62 -6.56 26.85 -8.22
N GLU A 63 -6.76 26.47 -6.97
CA GLU A 63 -6.47 25.13 -6.53
C GLU A 63 -7.34 24.14 -7.33
N PHE A 64 -6.73 23.09 -7.85
CA PHE A 64 -7.47 22.05 -8.57
C PHE A 64 -8.32 21.29 -7.55
N THR A 65 -9.61 21.40 -7.66
CA THR A 65 -10.59 20.68 -6.85
C THR A 65 -11.70 20.17 -7.75
N MET A 66 -12.35 19.10 -7.34
CA MET A 66 -13.55 18.53 -7.95
C MET A 66 -14.65 18.39 -6.90
N THR A 67 -15.88 18.42 -7.32
CA THR A 67 -17.02 17.95 -6.51
C THR A 67 -17.07 16.43 -6.55
N GLU A 68 -17.78 15.80 -5.62
CA GLU A 68 -17.99 14.33 -5.64
C GLU A 68 -18.60 13.84 -6.95
N SER A 69 -19.52 14.59 -7.52
CA SER A 69 -20.17 14.25 -8.79
C SER A 69 -19.25 14.40 -10.02
N GLU A 70 -18.18 15.19 -9.92
CA GLU A 70 -17.18 15.35 -10.95
C GLU A 70 -16.02 14.36 -10.80
N PHE A 71 -15.79 13.86 -9.57
CA PHE A 71 -14.70 12.95 -9.30
C PHE A 71 -14.93 11.60 -10.00
N PRO A 72 -13.96 11.12 -10.80
CA PRO A 72 -14.10 9.83 -11.48
C PRO A 72 -14.36 8.71 -10.49
N LYS A 73 -15.08 7.67 -10.90
CA LYS A 73 -15.21 6.46 -10.11
C LYS A 73 -13.87 5.73 -10.07
N VAL A 74 -13.14 5.87 -8.98
CA VAL A 74 -11.81 5.26 -8.83
C VAL A 74 -11.85 3.95 -8.04
N ASP A 75 -10.86 3.09 -8.29
CA ASP A 75 -10.57 1.90 -7.50
C ASP A 75 -9.05 1.63 -7.52
N GLY A 76 -8.56 0.72 -6.70
CA GLY A 76 -7.15 0.37 -6.69
C GLY A 76 -6.83 -0.95 -6.04
N ALA A 77 -5.68 -1.51 -6.37
CA ALA A 77 -5.14 -2.66 -5.66
C ALA A 77 -4.91 -2.32 -4.18
N THR A 78 -5.00 -3.30 -3.30
CA THR A 78 -4.95 -3.12 -1.83
C THR A 78 -3.80 -2.20 -1.38
N ALA A 79 -2.60 -2.37 -1.93
CA ALA A 79 -1.46 -1.54 -1.58
C ALA A 79 -1.60 -0.06 -2.02
N MET A 80 -2.50 0.25 -2.97
CA MET A 80 -2.71 1.60 -3.52
C MET A 80 -3.76 2.41 -2.75
N LEU A 81 -4.53 1.78 -1.85
CA LEU A 81 -5.63 2.45 -1.16
C LEU A 81 -5.20 3.69 -0.37
N PRO A 82 -4.07 3.70 0.37
CA PRO A 82 -3.62 4.92 1.05
C PRO A 82 -3.36 6.07 0.08
N MET A 83 -2.80 5.80 -1.10
CA MET A 83 -2.58 6.83 -2.12
C MET A 83 -3.89 7.38 -2.66
N ILE A 84 -4.91 6.55 -2.89
CA ILE A 84 -6.25 7.00 -3.30
C ILE A 84 -6.85 7.89 -2.20
N GLY A 85 -6.69 7.54 -0.93
CA GLY A 85 -7.08 8.38 0.20
C GLY A 85 -6.44 9.77 0.15
N GLU A 86 -5.13 9.86 -0.08
CA GLU A 86 -4.43 11.15 -0.22
C GLU A 86 -4.88 11.95 -1.46
N ILE A 87 -5.21 11.27 -2.55
CA ILE A 87 -5.78 11.91 -3.74
C ILE A 87 -7.16 12.50 -3.43
N THR A 88 -8.04 11.74 -2.76
CA THR A 88 -9.39 12.22 -2.40
C THR A 88 -9.32 13.39 -1.42
N LYS A 89 -8.44 13.34 -0.42
CA LYS A 89 -8.20 14.48 0.48
C LYS A 89 -7.77 15.74 -0.29
N SER A 90 -6.88 15.58 -1.24
CA SER A 90 -6.31 16.71 -2.00
C SER A 90 -7.27 17.30 -3.03
N VAL A 91 -8.12 16.49 -3.66
CA VAL A 91 -8.97 16.89 -4.80
C VAL A 91 -10.40 17.21 -4.36
N LEU A 92 -10.95 16.44 -3.40
CA LEU A 92 -12.29 16.62 -2.85
C LEU A 92 -12.29 17.45 -1.56
N ASN A 93 -11.11 17.79 -1.05
CA ASN A 93 -10.94 18.48 0.23
C ASN A 93 -11.54 17.69 1.41
N TYR A 94 -11.37 16.37 1.39
CA TYR A 94 -11.86 15.45 2.42
C TYR A 94 -10.96 15.47 3.66
N SER A 95 -11.57 15.25 4.82
CA SER A 95 -10.88 14.84 6.04
C SER A 95 -10.36 13.40 5.93
N ASP A 96 -9.57 12.96 6.90
CA ASP A 96 -9.10 11.56 6.97
C ASP A 96 -10.27 10.58 7.09
N GLU A 97 -11.31 10.92 7.87
CA GLU A 97 -12.51 10.11 8.05
C GLU A 97 -13.34 10.00 6.76
N GLU A 98 -13.51 11.12 6.04
CA GLU A 98 -14.24 11.13 4.77
C GLU A 98 -13.49 10.36 3.69
N ALA A 99 -12.17 10.48 3.61
CA ALA A 99 -11.34 9.72 2.70
C ALA A 99 -11.40 8.22 3.00
N GLN A 100 -11.33 7.83 4.28
CA GLN A 100 -11.47 6.42 4.66
C GLN A 100 -12.85 5.87 4.32
N LYS A 101 -13.91 6.61 4.63
CA LYS A 101 -15.27 6.24 4.23
C LYS A 101 -15.40 6.05 2.73
N TYR A 102 -14.82 6.97 1.94
CA TYR A 102 -14.81 6.86 0.49
C TYR A 102 -14.14 5.55 0.03
N LEU A 103 -12.99 5.20 0.61
CA LEU A 103 -12.28 3.95 0.30
C LEU A 103 -13.13 2.72 0.62
N ASP A 104 -13.76 2.69 1.80
CA ASP A 104 -14.58 1.55 2.26
C ASP A 104 -15.80 1.32 1.35
N GLU A 105 -16.42 2.39 0.86
CA GLU A 105 -17.62 2.34 0.04
C GLU A 105 -17.33 2.13 -1.46
N ASN A 106 -16.16 2.56 -1.94
CA ASN A 106 -15.90 2.68 -3.38
C ASN A 106 -14.77 1.79 -3.90
N THR A 107 -14.04 1.04 -3.06
CA THR A 107 -12.90 0.26 -3.54
C THR A 107 -13.03 -1.23 -3.25
N HIS A 108 -12.42 -2.06 -4.11
CA HIS A 108 -12.43 -3.52 -3.96
C HIS A 108 -11.09 -4.08 -3.46
N GLY A 109 -9.98 -3.37 -3.72
CA GLY A 109 -8.65 -3.70 -3.23
C GLY A 109 -7.95 -4.91 -3.86
N LYS A 110 -8.60 -5.67 -4.75
CA LYS A 110 -8.03 -6.86 -5.41
C LYS A 110 -7.77 -6.59 -6.88
N THR A 111 -6.52 -6.71 -7.33
CA THR A 111 -6.07 -6.36 -8.69
C THR A 111 -7.00 -6.91 -9.79
N ALA A 112 -7.34 -8.20 -9.77
CA ALA A 112 -8.21 -8.80 -10.79
C ALA A 112 -9.61 -8.18 -10.80
N LYS A 113 -10.22 -7.92 -9.62
CA LYS A 113 -11.53 -7.27 -9.52
C LYS A 113 -11.47 -5.82 -10.00
N VAL A 114 -10.41 -5.12 -9.65
CA VAL A 114 -10.20 -3.71 -10.03
C VAL A 114 -10.08 -3.57 -11.55
N TYR A 115 -9.33 -4.44 -12.23
CA TYR A 115 -9.30 -4.46 -13.69
C TYR A 115 -10.66 -4.86 -14.30
N ALA A 116 -11.34 -5.85 -13.73
CA ALA A 116 -12.66 -6.24 -14.19
C ALA A 116 -13.67 -5.08 -14.12
N SER A 117 -13.64 -4.28 -13.04
CA SER A 117 -14.52 -3.11 -12.89
C SER A 117 -14.24 -2.01 -13.93
N LEU A 118 -12.96 -1.85 -14.34
CA LEU A 118 -12.59 -0.93 -15.42
C LEU A 118 -13.09 -1.46 -16.78
N ILE A 119 -12.91 -2.74 -17.07
CA ILE A 119 -13.38 -3.41 -18.29
C ILE A 119 -14.91 -3.29 -18.41
N ASN A 120 -15.63 -3.54 -17.30
CA ASN A 120 -17.09 -3.48 -17.24
C ASN A 120 -17.65 -2.04 -17.19
N LYS A 121 -16.81 -1.00 -17.22
CA LYS A 121 -17.21 0.41 -17.10
C LYS A 121 -17.87 0.78 -15.77
N GLU A 122 -17.66 -0.02 -14.73
CA GLU A 122 -18.10 0.26 -13.37
C GLU A 122 -17.18 1.30 -12.70
N LYS A 123 -15.91 1.32 -13.11
CA LYS A 123 -14.89 2.30 -12.70
C LYS A 123 -14.31 2.99 -13.94
N ASP A 124 -13.84 4.22 -13.73
CA ASP A 124 -13.32 5.09 -14.80
C ASP A 124 -11.81 5.16 -14.80
N LEU A 125 -11.19 5.11 -13.61
CA LEU A 125 -9.75 5.19 -13.38
C LEU A 125 -9.36 4.23 -12.26
N ILE A 126 -8.30 3.46 -12.46
CA ILE A 126 -7.82 2.51 -11.47
C ILE A 126 -6.32 2.69 -11.17
N PHE A 127 -5.92 2.36 -9.94
CA PHE A 127 -4.54 2.43 -9.47
C PHE A 127 -4.03 1.01 -9.19
N VAL A 128 -3.09 0.54 -10.00
CA VAL A 128 -2.72 -0.89 -10.03
C VAL A 128 -1.26 -1.12 -10.44
N SER A 129 -0.81 -2.35 -10.31
CA SER A 129 0.37 -2.88 -11.01
C SER A 129 -0.02 -3.35 -12.41
N GLU A 130 0.96 -3.77 -13.21
CA GLU A 130 0.71 -4.32 -14.54
C GLU A 130 -0.31 -5.46 -14.53
N PRO A 131 -1.17 -5.55 -15.57
CA PRO A 131 -2.15 -6.62 -15.72
C PRO A 131 -1.47 -7.97 -16.02
N SER A 132 -2.12 -9.08 -15.65
CA SER A 132 -1.76 -10.42 -16.15
C SER A 132 -2.19 -10.61 -17.59
N ASP A 133 -1.68 -11.67 -18.24
CA ASP A 133 -2.09 -12.01 -19.59
C ASP A 133 -3.59 -12.37 -19.67
N ASP A 134 -4.15 -13.00 -18.61
CA ASP A 134 -5.59 -13.27 -18.53
C ASP A 134 -6.41 -11.97 -18.47
N ILE A 135 -5.92 -10.94 -17.75
CA ILE A 135 -6.57 -9.62 -17.68
C ILE A 135 -6.51 -8.94 -19.06
N LEU A 136 -5.35 -8.97 -19.73
CA LEU A 136 -5.20 -8.41 -21.08
C LEU A 136 -6.13 -9.11 -22.08
N LYS A 137 -6.20 -10.44 -22.01
CA LYS A 137 -7.13 -11.20 -22.83
C LYS A 137 -8.59 -10.86 -22.55
N SER A 138 -8.96 -10.70 -21.27
CA SER A 138 -10.32 -10.28 -20.91
C SER A 138 -10.64 -8.87 -21.45
N ALA A 139 -9.68 -7.96 -21.45
CA ALA A 139 -9.87 -6.63 -22.02
C ALA A 139 -10.08 -6.72 -23.56
N GLU A 140 -9.26 -7.51 -24.25
CA GLU A 140 -9.39 -7.77 -25.68
C GLU A 140 -10.75 -8.38 -26.04
N ASP A 141 -11.17 -9.41 -25.32
CA ASP A 141 -12.46 -10.12 -25.52
C ASP A 141 -13.67 -9.14 -25.33
N ASN A 142 -13.50 -8.07 -24.56
CA ASN A 142 -14.50 -7.01 -24.33
C ASN A 142 -14.26 -5.73 -25.17
N ASN A 143 -13.32 -5.75 -26.11
CA ASN A 143 -12.94 -4.60 -26.96
C ASN A 143 -12.52 -3.36 -26.12
N VAL A 144 -11.82 -3.56 -25.00
CA VAL A 144 -11.29 -2.50 -24.15
C VAL A 144 -9.77 -2.45 -24.31
N GLU A 145 -9.25 -1.28 -24.66
CA GLU A 145 -7.83 -0.98 -24.62
C GLU A 145 -7.51 -0.12 -23.39
N PHE A 146 -6.41 -0.43 -22.71
CA PHE A 146 -5.94 0.33 -21.55
C PHE A 146 -4.93 1.40 -21.98
N GLU A 147 -5.08 2.58 -21.37
CA GLU A 147 -4.00 3.57 -21.28
C GLU A 147 -3.40 3.47 -19.88
N MET A 148 -2.09 3.23 -19.81
CA MET A 148 -1.36 3.01 -18.56
C MET A 148 -0.32 4.12 -18.37
N VAL A 149 -0.51 4.95 -17.35
CA VAL A 149 0.40 6.04 -17.01
C VAL A 149 1.12 5.73 -15.72
N GLY A 150 2.45 5.67 -15.76
CA GLY A 150 3.25 5.46 -14.54
C GLY A 150 3.17 6.66 -13.61
N ILE A 151 2.94 6.44 -12.32
CA ILE A 151 2.78 7.52 -11.33
C ILE A 151 3.79 7.44 -10.19
N GLY A 152 4.34 6.27 -9.90
CA GLY A 152 5.28 6.09 -8.80
C GLY A 152 6.06 4.79 -8.88
N LEU A 153 6.98 4.63 -7.92
CA LEU A 153 7.80 3.44 -7.73
C LEU A 153 7.45 2.76 -6.41
N ASP A 154 7.56 1.44 -6.43
CA ASP A 154 7.49 0.57 -5.26
C ASP A 154 8.41 -0.64 -5.45
N GLY A 155 8.60 -1.45 -4.41
CA GLY A 155 9.40 -2.66 -4.44
C GLY A 155 8.54 -3.93 -4.45
N PHE A 156 8.91 -4.92 -5.26
CA PHE A 156 8.45 -6.29 -5.08
C PHE A 156 9.48 -7.01 -4.19
N VAL A 157 9.04 -7.49 -3.03
CA VAL A 157 9.96 -7.91 -1.97
C VAL A 157 9.74 -9.36 -1.56
N PHE A 158 10.82 -10.00 -1.11
CA PHE A 158 10.78 -11.30 -0.45
C PHE A 158 10.89 -11.13 1.06
N LEU A 159 10.10 -11.91 1.76
CA LEU A 159 9.95 -11.89 3.21
C LEU A 159 10.33 -13.23 3.81
N ALA A 160 10.99 -13.19 4.95
CA ALA A 160 11.25 -14.35 5.79
C ALA A 160 11.01 -14.01 7.26
N ASN A 161 10.88 -15.02 8.11
CA ASN A 161 10.87 -14.80 9.55
C ASN A 161 12.23 -14.28 10.02
N LYS A 162 12.25 -13.39 11.02
CA LYS A 162 13.51 -12.84 11.58
C LYS A 162 14.44 -13.90 12.16
N GLU A 163 13.92 -15.04 12.60
CA GLU A 163 14.71 -16.17 13.10
C GLU A 163 15.42 -16.95 11.99
N ASN A 164 15.05 -16.78 10.72
CA ASN A 164 15.75 -17.36 9.60
C ASN A 164 17.17 -16.78 9.48
N LYS A 165 18.18 -17.62 9.28
CA LYS A 165 19.59 -17.19 9.21
C LYS A 165 19.96 -16.51 7.89
N VAL A 166 19.15 -16.69 6.84
CA VAL A 166 19.42 -16.13 5.51
C VAL A 166 18.89 -14.69 5.47
N ASP A 167 19.75 -13.75 5.10
CA ASP A 167 19.43 -12.32 4.97
C ASP A 167 19.42 -11.85 3.51
N SER A 168 19.99 -12.65 2.61
CA SER A 168 20.07 -12.32 1.18
C SER A 168 19.96 -13.56 0.33
N LEU A 169 19.27 -13.44 -0.79
CA LEU A 169 19.21 -14.45 -1.84
C LEU A 169 19.54 -13.81 -3.19
N THR A 170 20.12 -14.58 -4.10
CA THR A 170 20.19 -14.18 -5.49
C THR A 170 18.83 -14.40 -6.18
N LEU A 171 18.59 -13.68 -7.26
CA LEU A 171 17.38 -13.90 -8.06
C LEU A 171 17.26 -15.34 -8.57
N GLU A 172 18.40 -15.93 -8.98
CA GLU A 172 18.49 -17.34 -9.40
C GLU A 172 18.13 -18.31 -8.26
N GLN A 173 18.61 -18.06 -7.03
CA GLN A 173 18.24 -18.88 -5.87
C GLN A 173 16.74 -18.85 -5.60
N ILE A 174 16.14 -17.67 -5.70
CA ILE A 174 14.69 -17.51 -5.57
C ILE A 174 13.94 -18.30 -6.66
N GLN A 175 14.37 -18.19 -7.92
CA GLN A 175 13.80 -18.98 -9.01
C GLN A 175 13.89 -20.47 -8.70
N LYS A 176 15.05 -20.98 -8.28
CA LYS A 176 15.24 -22.39 -7.93
C LYS A 176 14.41 -22.84 -6.72
N ILE A 177 14.19 -21.96 -5.74
CA ILE A 177 13.26 -22.26 -4.62
C ILE A 177 11.85 -22.44 -5.16
N TYR A 178 11.37 -21.54 -5.99
CA TYR A 178 9.99 -21.58 -6.48
C TYR A 178 9.75 -22.56 -7.63
N THR A 179 10.80 -23.02 -8.34
CA THR A 179 10.72 -24.18 -9.25
C THR A 179 10.79 -25.52 -8.50
N GLY A 180 11.24 -25.50 -7.23
CA GLY A 180 11.41 -26.69 -6.40
C GLY A 180 12.75 -27.40 -6.59
N GLU A 181 13.74 -26.76 -7.24
CA GLU A 181 15.12 -27.26 -7.36
C GLU A 181 15.89 -27.10 -6.05
N ILE A 182 15.64 -26.02 -5.31
CA ILE A 182 16.16 -25.80 -3.96
C ILE A 182 15.00 -25.94 -2.97
N THR A 183 15.10 -26.93 -2.10
CA THR A 183 14.04 -27.26 -1.12
C THR A 183 14.52 -27.16 0.33
N ASN A 184 15.81 -26.89 0.55
CA ASN A 184 16.40 -26.81 1.88
C ASN A 184 17.23 -25.53 2.03
N TRP A 185 17.05 -24.84 3.16
CA TRP A 185 17.74 -23.60 3.47
C TRP A 185 19.28 -23.75 3.53
N SER A 186 19.80 -24.95 3.87
CA SER A 186 21.26 -25.19 3.88
C SER A 186 21.91 -25.00 2.50
N SER A 187 21.17 -25.20 1.42
CA SER A 187 21.65 -24.95 0.05
C SER A 187 21.89 -23.48 -0.27
N VAL A 188 21.40 -22.58 0.56
CA VAL A 188 21.54 -21.11 0.41
C VAL A 188 22.15 -20.44 1.66
N GLY A 189 22.85 -21.22 2.50
CA GLY A 189 23.58 -20.72 3.66
C GLY A 189 22.76 -20.61 4.95
N GLY A 190 21.56 -21.19 4.97
CA GLY A 190 20.70 -21.29 6.15
C GLY A 190 20.90 -22.56 6.97
N GLU A 191 19.97 -22.81 7.88
CA GLU A 191 19.95 -24.05 8.69
C GLU A 191 19.52 -25.24 7.81
N ASP A 192 19.83 -26.47 8.28
CA ASP A 192 19.32 -27.69 7.66
C ASP A 192 17.83 -27.86 7.97
N ALA A 193 17.01 -27.24 7.14
CA ALA A 193 15.57 -27.20 7.28
C ALA A 193 14.88 -27.03 5.93
N GLU A 194 13.74 -27.68 5.76
CA GLU A 194 12.91 -27.56 4.55
C GLU A 194 12.38 -26.15 4.35
N ILE A 195 12.42 -25.65 3.12
CA ILE A 195 11.88 -24.33 2.75
C ILE A 195 10.36 -24.44 2.59
N ILE A 196 9.63 -23.62 3.34
CA ILE A 196 8.18 -23.45 3.23
C ILE A 196 7.90 -22.22 2.35
N ALA A 197 7.68 -22.42 1.06
CA ALA A 197 7.50 -21.36 0.08
C ALA A 197 6.01 -21.03 -0.11
N TYR A 198 5.56 -19.92 0.49
CA TYR A 198 4.20 -19.41 0.27
C TYR A 198 4.04 -18.81 -1.12
N GLN A 199 2.88 -19.04 -1.73
CA GLN A 199 2.49 -18.48 -3.02
C GLN A 199 1.17 -17.75 -2.90
N ARG A 200 0.86 -16.92 -3.89
CA ARG A 200 -0.41 -16.23 -3.99
C ARG A 200 -1.28 -16.85 -5.06
N GLU A 201 -2.59 -16.68 -4.91
CA GLU A 201 -3.56 -17.08 -5.94
C GLU A 201 -3.25 -16.41 -7.28
N ALA A 202 -3.58 -17.11 -8.36
CA ALA A 202 -3.47 -16.60 -9.73
C ALA A 202 -4.21 -15.26 -9.88
N ASN A 203 -3.69 -14.39 -10.75
CA ASN A 203 -4.23 -13.06 -11.04
C ASN A 203 -4.22 -12.08 -9.84
N SER A 204 -3.64 -12.44 -8.68
CA SER A 204 -3.33 -11.45 -7.66
C SER A 204 -2.15 -10.58 -8.12
N GLY A 205 -2.15 -9.28 -7.75
CA GLY A 205 -1.10 -8.37 -8.18
C GLY A 205 0.31 -8.83 -7.84
N SER A 206 0.53 -9.40 -6.64
CA SER A 206 1.84 -9.92 -6.25
C SER A 206 2.19 -11.23 -6.96
N GLN A 207 1.22 -12.08 -7.34
CA GLN A 207 1.48 -13.26 -8.17
C GLN A 207 1.90 -12.85 -9.58
N ASN A 208 1.20 -11.91 -10.19
CA ASN A 208 1.56 -11.39 -11.52
C ASN A 208 2.99 -10.83 -11.54
N LEU A 209 3.37 -10.09 -10.50
CA LEU A 209 4.75 -9.58 -10.36
C LEU A 209 5.77 -10.70 -10.17
N MET A 210 5.44 -11.74 -9.37
CA MET A 210 6.29 -12.93 -9.22
C MET A 210 6.54 -13.59 -10.56
N GLU A 211 5.51 -13.81 -11.36
CA GLU A 211 5.61 -14.46 -12.66
C GLU A 211 6.40 -13.61 -13.67
N LYS A 212 6.10 -12.30 -13.76
CA LYS A 212 6.72 -11.40 -14.74
C LYS A 212 8.15 -10.98 -14.38
N MET A 213 8.38 -10.55 -13.13
CA MET A 213 9.67 -9.96 -12.74
C MET A 213 10.69 -11.00 -12.30
N VAL A 214 10.23 -12.07 -11.64
CA VAL A 214 11.11 -13.09 -11.04
C VAL A 214 11.18 -14.33 -11.90
N MET A 215 10.06 -14.99 -12.15
CA MET A 215 10.06 -16.29 -12.86
C MET A 215 10.36 -16.17 -14.33
N LYS A 216 9.94 -15.09 -15.01
CA LYS A 216 10.30 -14.80 -16.42
C LYS A 216 10.06 -16.00 -17.36
N GLY A 217 8.91 -16.66 -17.21
CA GLY A 217 8.52 -17.84 -17.98
C GLY A 217 8.92 -19.19 -17.34
N LEU A 218 9.69 -19.20 -16.28
CA LEU A 218 9.92 -20.41 -15.50
C LEU A 218 8.64 -20.83 -14.78
N LYS A 219 8.36 -22.13 -14.79
CA LYS A 219 7.15 -22.65 -14.16
C LYS A 219 7.35 -22.88 -12.67
N MET A 220 6.52 -22.25 -11.85
CA MET A 220 6.53 -22.47 -10.41
C MET A 220 6.00 -23.87 -10.08
N LYS A 221 6.65 -24.55 -9.11
CA LYS A 221 6.14 -25.78 -8.52
C LYS A 221 4.89 -25.43 -7.70
N LYS A 222 3.77 -26.06 -7.98
CA LYS A 222 2.58 -25.93 -7.15
C LYS A 222 2.85 -26.56 -5.78
N PRO A 223 2.51 -25.87 -4.67
CA PRO A 223 2.63 -26.45 -3.33
C PRO A 223 1.76 -27.72 -3.23
N GLU A 224 2.29 -28.77 -2.61
CA GLU A 224 1.52 -29.97 -2.28
C GLU A 224 0.45 -29.67 -1.23
N ASN A 225 0.81 -28.81 -0.27
CA ASN A 225 -0.13 -28.28 0.73
C ASN A 225 -0.80 -27.02 0.19
N THR A 226 -2.10 -27.10 -0.09
CA THR A 226 -2.90 -25.99 -0.61
C THR A 226 -2.97 -24.79 0.34
N ASN A 227 -2.72 -25.00 1.65
CA ASN A 227 -2.64 -23.91 2.63
C ASN A 227 -1.45 -22.96 2.40
N LEU A 228 -0.51 -23.31 1.52
CA LEU A 228 0.57 -22.42 1.08
C LEU A 228 0.16 -21.51 -0.10
N MET A 229 -1.05 -21.70 -0.65
CA MET A 229 -1.65 -20.82 -1.66
C MET A 229 -2.56 -19.81 -0.96
N ILE A 230 -2.09 -18.59 -0.81
CA ILE A 230 -2.76 -17.59 0.05
C ILE A 230 -3.54 -16.56 -0.77
N GLY A 231 -4.83 -16.39 -0.44
CA GLY A 231 -5.74 -15.47 -1.11
C GLY A 231 -5.54 -13.97 -0.80
N SER A 232 -4.80 -13.61 0.28
CA SER A 232 -4.55 -12.22 0.66
C SER A 232 -3.08 -11.93 0.94
N MET A 233 -2.65 -10.67 0.78
CA MET A 233 -1.26 -10.28 1.14
C MET A 233 -1.02 -10.37 2.64
N SER A 234 -1.99 -9.95 3.46
CA SER A 234 -1.92 -10.07 4.92
C SER A 234 -1.77 -11.52 5.36
N GLY A 235 -2.56 -12.43 4.82
CA GLY A 235 -2.48 -13.86 5.14
C GLY A 235 -1.12 -14.47 4.83
N LEU A 236 -0.46 -14.05 3.74
CA LEU A 236 0.89 -14.51 3.42
C LEU A 236 1.90 -14.02 4.47
N ILE A 237 1.82 -12.75 4.86
CA ILE A 237 2.68 -12.17 5.89
C ILE A 237 2.42 -12.85 7.24
N ASP A 238 1.16 -13.14 7.59
CA ASP A 238 0.80 -13.90 8.81
C ASP A 238 1.40 -15.32 8.79
N GLY A 239 1.39 -15.98 7.63
CA GLY A 239 2.02 -17.28 7.45
C GLY A 239 3.52 -17.27 7.79
N ILE A 240 4.23 -16.23 7.35
CA ILE A 240 5.65 -16.05 7.64
C ILE A 240 5.88 -15.66 9.12
N ALA A 241 4.94 -14.90 9.69
CA ALA A 241 5.07 -14.39 11.05
C ALA A 241 4.79 -15.44 12.13
N SER A 242 3.77 -16.28 11.99
CA SER A 242 3.12 -16.90 13.14
C SER A 242 2.85 -18.40 13.04
N TYR A 243 2.99 -19.04 11.88
CA TYR A 243 2.70 -20.47 11.74
C TYR A 243 3.77 -21.36 12.34
N SER A 244 3.40 -22.59 12.69
CA SER A 244 4.36 -23.66 13.01
C SER A 244 5.43 -23.73 11.92
N ASN A 245 6.71 -23.72 12.32
CA ASN A 245 7.86 -23.65 11.42
C ASN A 245 7.97 -22.35 10.60
N SER A 246 7.36 -21.26 11.04
CA SER A 246 7.45 -19.95 10.36
C SER A 246 8.89 -19.51 10.08
N LYS A 247 9.87 -19.89 10.93
CA LYS A 247 11.29 -19.59 10.70
C LYS A 247 11.85 -20.19 9.39
N ASN A 248 11.20 -21.22 8.86
CA ASN A 248 11.59 -21.86 7.60
C ASN A 248 10.82 -21.32 6.39
N SER A 249 9.98 -20.31 6.60
CA SER A 249 9.09 -19.78 5.58
C SER A 249 9.74 -18.67 4.74
N ILE A 250 9.39 -18.66 3.46
CA ILE A 250 9.63 -17.56 2.53
C ILE A 250 8.33 -17.22 1.80
N GLY A 251 8.14 -15.95 1.49
CA GLY A 251 7.05 -15.49 0.66
C GLY A 251 7.35 -14.13 0.08
N TYR A 252 6.39 -13.52 -0.62
CA TYR A 252 6.60 -12.25 -1.31
C TYR A 252 5.41 -11.31 -1.10
N SER A 253 5.70 -10.02 -1.17
CA SER A 253 4.74 -8.94 -0.99
C SER A 253 5.15 -7.69 -1.76
N ILE A 254 4.41 -6.63 -1.54
CA ILE A 254 4.72 -5.28 -1.97
C ILE A 254 5.41 -4.56 -0.79
N TYR A 255 6.50 -3.85 -1.07
CA TYR A 255 7.34 -3.23 -0.04
C TYR A 255 6.56 -2.28 0.85
N LEU A 256 5.84 -1.32 0.24
CA LEU A 256 5.05 -0.35 0.99
C LEU A 256 3.98 -1.03 1.87
N TYR A 257 3.30 -2.05 1.34
CA TYR A 257 2.30 -2.80 2.08
C TYR A 257 2.90 -3.50 3.32
N ALA A 258 4.01 -4.21 3.14
CA ALA A 258 4.64 -4.95 4.23
C ALA A 258 5.36 -4.02 5.25
N LYS A 259 5.83 -2.85 4.80
CA LYS A 259 6.55 -1.88 5.64
C LYS A 259 5.61 -1.01 6.46
N GLU A 260 4.48 -0.57 5.91
CA GLU A 260 3.65 0.49 6.50
C GLU A 260 2.20 0.07 6.77
N GLN A 261 1.60 -0.74 5.89
CA GLN A 261 0.19 -1.08 5.99
C GLN A 261 -0.06 -2.35 6.80
N TYR A 262 0.87 -3.32 6.74
CA TYR A 262 0.73 -4.60 7.43
C TYR A 262 2.05 -5.07 8.04
N VAL A 263 2.52 -4.33 9.03
CA VAL A 263 3.82 -4.55 9.70
C VAL A 263 3.73 -5.74 10.68
N LYS A 264 4.77 -6.58 10.67
CA LYS A 264 4.96 -7.68 11.65
C LYS A 264 6.39 -7.66 12.17
N ASP A 265 6.53 -7.56 13.49
CA ASP A 265 7.84 -7.42 14.15
C ASP A 265 8.78 -8.61 13.94
N ASN A 266 8.23 -9.80 13.69
CA ASN A 266 8.99 -11.03 13.46
C ASN A 266 9.19 -11.38 11.98
N VAL A 267 8.88 -10.46 11.06
CA VAL A 267 9.14 -10.58 9.62
C VAL A 267 10.29 -9.65 9.22
N LYS A 268 11.14 -10.10 8.33
CA LYS A 268 12.23 -9.33 7.72
C LYS A 268 12.16 -9.33 6.21
N PHE A 269 12.69 -8.28 5.60
CA PHE A 269 12.95 -8.22 4.16
C PHE A 269 14.27 -8.90 3.82
N LEU A 270 14.25 -9.77 2.81
CA LEU A 270 15.48 -10.35 2.24
C LEU A 270 16.09 -9.38 1.23
N ALA A 271 17.41 -9.25 1.27
CA ALA A 271 18.14 -8.59 0.21
C ALA A 271 18.12 -9.45 -1.06
N ILE A 272 18.09 -8.82 -2.23
CA ILE A 272 18.15 -9.48 -3.54
C ILE A 272 19.47 -9.10 -4.20
N ASN A 273 20.29 -10.11 -4.53
CA ASN A 273 21.64 -9.90 -5.07
C ASN A 273 22.48 -8.95 -4.15
N GLY A 274 22.29 -9.06 -2.84
CA GLY A 274 22.98 -8.22 -1.85
C GLY A 274 22.39 -6.83 -1.62
N VAL A 275 21.36 -6.42 -2.37
CA VAL A 275 20.71 -5.10 -2.21
C VAL A 275 19.43 -5.23 -1.39
N LYS A 276 19.35 -4.53 -0.26
CA LYS A 276 18.14 -4.47 0.60
C LYS A 276 17.09 -3.57 -0.03
N PRO A 277 15.79 -3.92 0.07
CA PRO A 277 14.73 -2.99 -0.26
C PRO A 277 14.63 -1.91 0.83
N THR A 278 14.86 -0.68 0.42
CA THR A 278 14.69 0.53 1.23
C THR A 278 14.07 1.61 0.36
N ASP A 279 13.54 2.68 0.98
CA ASP A 279 13.00 3.81 0.23
C ASP A 279 14.04 4.39 -0.74
N GLU A 280 15.31 4.47 -0.30
CA GLU A 280 16.42 4.97 -1.11
C GLU A 280 16.72 4.03 -2.30
N THR A 281 16.85 2.70 -2.04
CA THR A 281 17.20 1.74 -3.10
C THR A 281 16.10 1.53 -4.11
N ILE A 282 14.83 1.74 -3.71
CA ILE A 282 13.68 1.76 -4.60
C ILE A 282 13.64 3.08 -5.40
N ALA A 283 13.83 4.21 -4.73
CA ALA A 283 13.82 5.52 -5.38
C ALA A 283 14.89 5.66 -6.47
N ASN A 284 16.12 5.23 -6.18
CA ASN A 284 17.26 5.27 -7.13
C ASN A 284 17.32 4.05 -8.07
N ARG A 285 16.36 3.11 -7.94
CA ARG A 285 16.24 1.87 -8.73
C ARG A 285 17.43 0.91 -8.61
N SER A 286 18.25 1.02 -7.57
CA SER A 286 19.31 0.05 -7.30
C SER A 286 18.77 -1.28 -6.76
N TYR A 287 17.59 -1.28 -6.13
CA TYR A 287 16.89 -2.52 -5.77
C TYR A 287 16.40 -3.25 -7.04
N PRO A 288 16.83 -4.50 -7.28
CA PRO A 288 16.60 -5.16 -8.58
C PRO A 288 15.13 -5.39 -8.94
N LEU A 289 14.25 -5.46 -7.94
CA LEU A 289 12.82 -5.71 -8.12
C LEU A 289 11.99 -4.45 -7.85
N THR A 290 12.54 -3.28 -8.20
CA THR A 290 11.78 -2.03 -8.23
C THR A 290 10.80 -2.05 -9.39
N LYS A 291 9.55 -1.70 -9.12
CA LYS A 291 8.44 -1.69 -10.10
C LYS A 291 7.80 -0.32 -10.20
N VAL A 292 7.19 -0.06 -11.34
CA VAL A 292 6.30 1.09 -11.53
C VAL A 292 4.90 0.74 -11.04
N VAL A 293 4.20 1.71 -10.46
CA VAL A 293 2.77 1.67 -10.22
C VAL A 293 2.06 2.62 -11.17
N TYR A 294 0.86 2.25 -11.58
CA TYR A 294 0.17 2.90 -12.70
C TYR A 294 -1.20 3.40 -12.26
N GLU A 295 -1.59 4.54 -12.81
CA GLU A 295 -2.96 4.89 -13.07
C GLU A 295 -3.35 4.31 -14.43
N VAL A 296 -4.53 3.69 -14.52
CA VAL A 296 -5.00 3.02 -15.74
C VAL A 296 -6.44 3.40 -16.02
N TYR A 297 -6.72 3.78 -17.24
CA TYR A 297 -8.07 4.11 -17.73
C TYR A 297 -8.27 3.52 -19.14
N ARG A 298 -9.51 3.55 -19.61
CA ARG A 298 -9.82 3.10 -20.99
C ARG A 298 -9.29 4.11 -22.00
N LYS A 299 -8.66 3.65 -23.06
CA LYS A 299 -8.04 4.49 -24.09
C LYS A 299 -9.02 5.35 -24.89
N ASP A 300 -10.30 4.95 -24.93
CA ASP A 300 -11.39 5.69 -25.57
C ASP A 300 -11.92 6.85 -24.70
N GLU A 301 -11.29 7.14 -23.56
CA GLU A 301 -11.68 8.23 -22.68
C GLU A 301 -11.51 9.60 -23.36
N ALA A 302 -12.55 10.44 -23.26
CA ALA A 302 -12.54 11.75 -23.89
C ALA A 302 -11.46 12.67 -23.30
N GLN A 303 -10.71 13.38 -24.12
CA GLN A 303 -9.58 14.22 -23.71
C GLN A 303 -9.93 15.37 -22.74
N ASN A 304 -11.19 15.77 -22.68
CA ASN A 304 -11.69 16.79 -21.73
C ASN A 304 -12.46 16.21 -20.56
N SER A 305 -12.48 14.89 -20.41
CA SER A 305 -13.18 14.22 -19.32
C SER A 305 -12.56 14.53 -17.95
N ASN A 306 -13.31 14.27 -16.90
CA ASN A 306 -12.83 14.41 -15.53
C ASN A 306 -11.71 13.40 -15.20
N VAL A 307 -11.70 12.23 -15.84
CA VAL A 307 -10.60 11.26 -15.78
C VAL A 307 -9.30 11.91 -16.23
N ILE A 308 -9.28 12.48 -17.43
CA ILE A 308 -8.07 13.11 -18.00
C ILE A 308 -7.65 14.34 -17.19
N LYS A 309 -8.59 15.10 -16.63
CA LYS A 309 -8.25 16.22 -15.73
C LYS A 309 -7.53 15.73 -14.48
N LEU A 310 -8.01 14.63 -13.85
CA LEU A 310 -7.37 14.03 -12.68
C LEU A 310 -5.99 13.44 -13.02
N VAL A 311 -5.87 12.70 -14.13
CA VAL A 311 -4.60 12.17 -14.66
C VAL A 311 -3.58 13.31 -14.88
N ASN A 312 -4.00 14.43 -15.47
CA ASN A 312 -3.12 15.58 -15.66
C ASN A 312 -2.74 16.26 -14.34
N TRP A 313 -3.67 16.33 -13.36
CA TRP A 313 -3.36 16.85 -12.05
C TRP A 313 -2.31 15.98 -11.32
N LEU A 314 -2.39 14.66 -11.42
CA LEU A 314 -1.42 13.74 -10.81
C LEU A 314 0.02 13.96 -11.32
N LYS A 315 0.20 14.50 -12.52
CA LYS A 315 1.50 14.91 -13.08
C LYS A 315 2.06 16.21 -12.50
N THR A 316 1.23 17.01 -11.81
CA THR A 316 1.65 18.27 -11.16
C THR A 316 2.41 18.01 -9.87
N GLU A 317 3.09 19.04 -9.34
CA GLU A 317 3.78 18.92 -8.04
C GLU A 317 2.82 18.61 -6.87
N LYS A 318 1.55 19.08 -6.94
CA LYS A 318 0.54 18.73 -5.92
C LYS A 318 0.10 17.28 -6.03
N GLY A 319 -0.14 16.79 -7.24
CA GLY A 319 -0.46 15.38 -7.47
C GLY A 319 0.69 14.45 -7.03
N LYS A 320 1.93 14.81 -7.35
CA LYS A 320 3.11 14.06 -6.87
C LYS A 320 3.22 14.06 -5.34
N LYS A 321 2.86 15.18 -4.66
CA LYS A 321 2.80 15.20 -3.20
C LYS A 321 1.76 14.23 -2.65
N ALA A 322 0.58 14.13 -3.27
CA ALA A 322 -0.42 13.14 -2.87
C ALA A 322 0.08 11.70 -3.07
N VAL A 323 0.76 11.42 -4.19
CA VAL A 323 1.41 10.11 -4.45
C VAL A 323 2.45 9.82 -3.38
N SER A 324 3.29 10.79 -3.03
CA SER A 324 4.30 10.65 -1.98
C SER A 324 3.70 10.49 -0.59
N ALA A 325 2.63 11.22 -0.25
CA ALA A 325 1.92 11.07 1.02
C ALA A 325 1.28 9.68 1.15
N GLY A 326 0.86 9.08 0.04
CA GLY A 326 0.43 7.67 -0.01
C GLY A 326 1.56 6.65 0.07
N GLY A 327 2.83 7.10 0.29
CA GLY A 327 3.99 6.24 0.54
C GLY A 327 4.80 5.87 -0.72
N TYR A 328 4.37 6.27 -1.91
CA TYR A 328 5.06 5.95 -3.16
C TYR A 328 6.12 6.99 -3.52
N VAL A 329 7.18 6.56 -4.20
CA VAL A 329 8.15 7.50 -4.79
C VAL A 329 7.59 8.00 -6.12
N PRO A 330 7.21 9.28 -6.27
CA PRO A 330 6.69 9.79 -7.53
C PRO A 330 7.71 9.66 -8.65
N LEU A 331 7.23 9.37 -9.88
CA LEU A 331 8.12 9.36 -11.03
C LEU A 331 8.62 10.78 -11.35
N ALA A 332 9.93 10.90 -11.57
CA ALA A 332 10.48 12.09 -12.20
C ALA A 332 9.91 12.23 -13.64
N LYS A 333 9.75 13.47 -14.10
CA LYS A 333 9.35 13.74 -15.50
C LYS A 333 10.36 13.21 -16.48
#